data_773053b918d535571068147ef6200225
#
_entry.id   773053b918d535571068147ef6200225
#
_cell.length_a   1.000
_cell.length_b   1.000
_cell.length_c   1.000
_cell.angle_alpha   90.00
_cell.angle_beta   90.00
_cell.angle_gamma   90.00
#
_symmetry.space_group_name_H-M   'P 1'
#
loop_
_entity.id
_entity.type
_entity.pdbx_description
1 polymer ?
#
loop_
_entity_poly.entity_id
_entity_poly.type
_entity_poly.pdbx_seq_one_letter_code
_entity_poly.pdbx_strand_id
1 'polypeptide(L)' 'MREEQNYLREEVKRLKWQEGISYKYLAEELLDMKYNSFVNFVHGYKDLGYTRTRILKEYIEDMI' A
#
# COMPACT_ATOMS: atom_id res chain seq x y z
N MET A 1 -9.04 -1.40 -10.00
CA MET A 1 -9.38 -0.19 -10.75
C MET A 1 -8.45 0.95 -10.37
N ARG A 2 -8.27 1.91 -11.27
CA ARG A 2 -7.36 3.02 -11.00
C ARG A 2 -7.75 3.83 -9.78
N GLU A 3 -9.04 4.07 -9.61
CA GLU A 3 -9.50 4.87 -8.47
C GLU A 3 -9.19 4.19 -7.15
N GLU A 4 -9.36 2.87 -7.09
CA GLU A 4 -9.03 2.13 -5.90
C GLU A 4 -7.53 2.13 -5.65
N GLN A 5 -6.73 1.97 -6.70
CA GLN A 5 -5.28 2.01 -6.55
C GLN A 5 -4.83 3.39 -6.06
N ASN A 6 -5.40 4.45 -6.61
CA ASN A 6 -5.05 5.80 -6.19
C ASN A 6 -5.46 6.07 -4.74
N TYR A 7 -6.62 5.57 -4.33
CA TYR A 7 -7.04 5.66 -2.94
C TYR A 7 -6.01 4.98 -2.02
N LEU A 8 -5.58 3.79 -2.38
CA LEU A 8 -4.62 3.06 -1.57
C LEU A 8 -3.27 3.79 -1.51
N ARG A 9 -2.84 4.38 -2.62
CA ARG A 9 -1.60 5.15 -2.64
C ARG A 9 -1.64 6.30 -1.64
N GLU A 10 -2.74 7.03 -1.62
CA GLU A 10 -2.89 8.16 -0.69
C GLU A 10 -2.93 7.67 0.75
N GLU A 11 -3.61 6.56 1.00
CA GLU A 11 -3.69 6.03 2.35
C GLU A 11 -2.36 5.52 2.87
N VAL A 12 -1.53 4.88 2.02
CA VAL A 12 -0.22 4.43 2.50
C VAL A 12 0.70 5.60 2.79
N LYS A 13 0.58 6.70 2.04
CA LYS A 13 1.35 7.91 2.34
C LYS A 13 0.91 8.49 3.68
N ARG A 14 -0.38 8.51 3.94
CA ARG A 14 -0.93 8.99 5.19
C ARG A 14 -0.44 8.12 6.37
N LEU A 15 -0.47 6.81 6.20
CA LEU A 15 0.01 5.89 7.23
C LEU A 15 1.48 6.15 7.57
N LYS A 16 2.28 6.41 6.55
CA LYS A 16 3.70 6.69 6.78
C LYS A 16 3.90 7.97 7.59
N TRP A 17 3.20 9.04 7.22
CA TRP A 17 3.44 10.35 7.84
C TRP A 17 2.69 10.54 9.14
N GLN A 18 1.50 9.96 9.29
CA GLN A 18 0.68 10.16 10.48
C GLN A 18 0.83 9.05 11.51
N GLU A 19 1.00 7.81 11.05
CA GLU A 19 1.06 6.65 11.94
C GLU A 19 2.47 6.08 12.08
N GLY A 20 3.42 6.56 11.30
CA GLY A 20 4.80 6.08 11.38
C GLY A 20 5.00 4.69 10.78
N ILE A 21 4.09 4.23 9.94
CA ILE A 21 4.18 2.90 9.34
C ILE A 21 5.02 2.99 8.06
N SER A 22 6.12 2.24 8.02
CA SER A 22 7.05 2.33 6.91
C SER A 22 6.57 1.58 5.67
N TYR A 23 7.00 2.05 4.50
CA TYR A 23 6.75 1.33 3.25
C TYR A 23 7.40 -0.05 3.28
N LYS A 24 8.55 -0.18 3.93
CA LYS A 24 9.23 -1.47 4.02
C LYS A 24 8.37 -2.48 4.77
N TYR A 25 7.76 -2.07 5.87
CA TYR A 25 6.87 -2.94 6.62
C TYR A 25 5.68 -3.37 5.75
N LEU A 26 5.03 -2.41 5.11
CA LEU A 26 3.87 -2.71 4.27
C LEU A 26 4.23 -3.65 3.14
N ALA A 27 5.41 -3.46 2.53
CA ALA A 27 5.83 -4.31 1.43
C ALA A 27 6.21 -5.71 1.89
N GLU A 28 7.14 -5.79 2.82
CA GLU A 28 7.78 -7.06 3.14
C GLU A 28 7.00 -7.89 4.16
N GLU A 29 6.41 -7.24 5.14
CA GLU A 29 5.69 -7.95 6.20
C GLU A 29 4.23 -8.15 5.88
N LEU A 30 3.56 -7.15 5.33
CA LEU A 30 2.14 -7.25 5.06
C LEU A 30 1.83 -7.87 3.70
N LEU A 31 2.48 -7.40 2.65
CA LEU A 31 2.15 -7.79 1.28
C LEU A 31 3.09 -8.84 0.68
N ASP A 32 4.14 -9.19 1.39
CA ASP A 32 5.11 -10.19 0.93
C ASP A 32 5.61 -9.86 -0.48
N MET A 33 6.12 -8.65 -0.64
CA MET A 33 6.66 -8.21 -1.93
C MET A 33 7.91 -7.37 -1.69
N LYS A 34 8.69 -7.18 -2.75
CA LYS A 34 9.91 -6.41 -2.65
C LYS A 34 9.62 -4.95 -2.40
N TYR A 35 10.45 -4.32 -1.58
CA TYR A 35 10.33 -2.90 -1.26
C TYR A 35 10.27 -2.04 -2.53
N ASN A 36 11.17 -2.28 -3.48
CA ASN A 36 11.21 -1.48 -4.71
C ASN A 36 9.92 -1.61 -5.53
N SER A 37 9.34 -2.80 -5.54
CA SER A 37 8.07 -3.01 -6.24
C SER A 37 6.95 -2.22 -5.58
N PHE A 38 6.93 -2.18 -4.25
CA PHE A 38 5.92 -1.43 -3.53
C PHE A 38 6.10 0.09 -3.77
N VAL A 39 7.34 0.57 -3.75
CA VAL A 39 7.62 1.98 -4.00
C VAL A 39 7.16 2.36 -5.42
N ASN A 40 7.36 1.50 -6.40
CA ASN A 40 6.86 1.74 -7.75
C ASN A 40 5.34 1.88 -7.77
N PHE A 41 4.64 1.07 -6.97
CA PHE A 41 3.21 1.21 -6.82
C PHE A 41 2.85 2.57 -6.21
N VAL A 42 3.53 2.96 -5.14
CA VAL A 42 3.26 4.22 -4.46
C VAL A 42 3.46 5.42 -5.39
N HIS A 43 4.46 5.33 -6.27
CA HIS A 43 4.76 6.43 -7.21
C HIS A 43 3.88 6.39 -8.46
N GLY A 44 3.00 5.40 -8.58
CA GLY A 44 2.07 5.35 -9.70
C GLY A 44 2.59 4.65 -10.93
N TYR A 45 3.76 4.01 -10.86
CA TYR A 45 4.34 3.33 -12.00
C TYR A 45 3.71 1.98 -12.29
N LYS A 46 3.07 1.39 -11.30
CA LYS A 46 2.37 0.12 -11.47
C LYS A 46 1.28 0.00 -10.40
N ASP A 47 0.33 -0.88 -10.67
CA ASP A 47 -0.74 -1.15 -9.72
C ASP A 47 -0.43 -2.44 -8.97
N LEU A 48 -1.05 -2.60 -7.79
CA LEU A 48 -1.00 -3.85 -7.04
C LEU A 48 -1.93 -4.87 -7.70
N GLY A 49 -1.55 -6.15 -7.62
CA GLY A 49 -2.43 -7.21 -8.06
C GLY A 49 -3.64 -7.35 -7.13
N TYR A 50 -4.60 -8.15 -7.56
CA TYR A 50 -5.86 -8.30 -6.84
C TYR A 50 -5.67 -8.69 -5.38
N THR A 51 -4.88 -9.72 -5.13
CA THR A 51 -4.68 -10.24 -3.77
C THR A 51 -4.05 -9.19 -2.87
N ARG A 52 -3.00 -8.54 -3.35
CA ARG A 52 -2.31 -7.52 -2.54
C ARG A 52 -3.17 -6.29 -2.32
N THR A 53 -3.94 -5.91 -3.34
CA THR A 53 -4.89 -4.80 -3.20
C THR A 53 -5.87 -5.08 -2.07
N ARG A 54 -6.41 -6.30 -2.03
CA ARG A 54 -7.38 -6.69 -1.01
C ARG A 54 -6.75 -6.69 0.38
N ILE A 55 -5.56 -7.25 0.51
CA ILE A 55 -4.88 -7.31 1.81
C ILE A 55 -4.61 -5.90 2.33
N LEU A 56 -4.10 -5.03 1.48
CA LEU A 56 -3.79 -3.66 1.89
C LEU A 56 -5.05 -2.90 2.26
N LYS A 57 -6.11 -3.06 1.48
CA LYS A 57 -7.38 -2.39 1.74
C LYS A 57 -7.94 -2.81 3.09
N GLU A 58 -7.92 -4.09 3.41
CA GLU A 58 -8.43 -4.59 4.69
C GLU A 58 -7.60 -4.05 5.84
N TYR A 59 -6.28 -4.00 5.67
CA TYR A 59 -5.40 -3.46 6.68
C TYR A 59 -5.73 -1.99 6.98
N ILE A 60 -5.92 -1.20 5.94
CA ILE A 60 -6.24 0.22 6.09
C ILE A 60 -7.60 0.39 6.77
N GLU A 61 -8.59 -0.38 6.36
CA GLU A 61 -9.93 -0.28 6.92
C GLU A 61 -9.97 -0.68 8.38
N ASP A 62 -9.13 -1.61 8.78
CA ASP A 62 -9.06 -2.01 10.20
C ASP A 62 -8.48 -0.92 11.08
N MET A 63 -7.76 0.03 10.51
CA MET A 63 -7.14 1.12 11.27
C MET A 63 -8.05 2.33 11.44
N ILE A 64 -9.18 2.34 10.75
CA ILE A 64 -10.14 3.44 10.84
C ILE A 64 -11.26 3.14 11.88
#